data_c46939ac982efa735b63c170e16274c5
#
_entry.id   c46939ac982efa735b63c170e16274c5
#
_cell.length_a   1.000
_cell.length_b   1.000
_cell.length_c   1.000
_cell.angle_alpha   90.00
_cell.angle_beta   90.00
_cell.angle_gamma   90.00
#
_symmetry.space_group_name_H-M   'P 1'
#
loop_
_entity.id
_entity.type
_entity.pdbx_description
1 polymer ?
#
loop_
_entity_poly.entity_id
_entity_poly.type
_entity_poly.pdbx_seq_one_letter_code
_entity_poly.pdbx_strand_id
1 'polypeptide(L)'
;MNQHLLLDIEGTTCPVSFVSKILFPFAKRELSSYLIQNEQNGNQSQTIQKAKKEWAEDQSVKSVQLKKQVDLQQISEMDALTQYLEHLIVIDKKSTALKDIQGEIWELGYSNGELKAELFPETVECLQQWHQQGITLSVYSSGSIHAQKLLYRYTSEGNLETLFSHWFDTHTGAKKASQSYTTIATQINSAPENIWFISDNGEECDAARKAGIKTLFSLRDGNPDRDPRDHDVIQSLREVDRYLAAKK
;
A
#
# COMPACT_ATOMS: atom_id res chain seq x y z
N MET A 1 -8.50 26.97 11.11
CA MET A 1 -7.46 25.95 11.29
C MET A 1 -7.60 24.97 10.13
N ASN A 2 -6.51 24.66 9.41
CA ASN A 2 -6.58 23.72 8.30
C ASN A 2 -6.83 22.32 8.86
N GLN A 3 -7.90 21.69 8.40
CA GLN A 3 -8.19 20.30 8.70
C GLN A 3 -7.33 19.41 7.81
N HIS A 4 -6.97 18.23 8.33
CA HIS A 4 -6.16 17.27 7.64
C HIS A 4 -6.82 15.88 7.66
N LEU A 5 -6.92 15.24 6.50
CA LEU A 5 -7.35 13.86 6.37
C LEU A 5 -6.15 12.98 6.09
N LEU A 6 -5.93 11.99 6.94
CA LEU A 6 -4.97 10.91 6.78
C LEU A 6 -5.76 9.64 6.44
N LEU A 7 -5.60 9.14 5.23
CA LEU A 7 -6.43 8.07 4.68
C LEU A 7 -5.63 6.77 4.56
N ASP A 8 -6.20 5.69 5.04
CA ASP A 8 -5.79 4.36 4.62
C ASP A 8 -6.28 4.09 3.20
N ILE A 9 -5.75 3.06 2.55
CA ILE A 9 -6.12 2.66 1.19
C ILE A 9 -7.11 1.51 1.22
N GLU A 10 -6.64 0.31 1.59
CA GLU A 10 -7.43 -0.91 1.56
C GLU A 10 -8.62 -0.82 2.51
N GLY A 11 -9.81 -1.17 2.04
CA GLY A 11 -11.03 -1.09 2.84
C GLY A 11 -11.49 0.33 3.20
N THR A 12 -10.79 1.37 2.74
CA THR A 12 -11.09 2.78 3.03
C THR A 12 -11.38 3.58 1.77
N THR A 13 -10.41 3.70 0.86
CA THR A 13 -10.55 4.37 -0.43
C THR A 13 -10.62 3.39 -1.61
N CYS A 14 -10.11 2.18 -1.41
CA CYS A 14 -10.00 1.10 -2.39
C CYS A 14 -10.54 -0.21 -1.77
N PRO A 15 -11.28 -1.05 -2.52
CA PRO A 15 -11.69 -2.36 -2.04
C PRO A 15 -10.48 -3.26 -1.72
N VAL A 16 -10.52 -3.98 -0.59
CA VAL A 16 -9.49 -4.98 -0.24
C VAL A 16 -9.35 -6.04 -1.34
N SER A 17 -10.45 -6.37 -2.02
CA SER A 17 -10.46 -7.32 -3.13
C SER A 17 -9.62 -6.89 -4.33
N PHE A 18 -9.46 -5.59 -4.57
CA PHE A 18 -8.61 -5.10 -5.65
C PHE A 18 -7.14 -5.48 -5.42
N VAL A 19 -6.65 -5.27 -4.21
CA VAL A 19 -5.26 -5.62 -3.85
C VAL A 19 -5.07 -7.13 -3.87
N SER A 20 -5.95 -7.87 -3.18
CA SER A 20 -5.79 -9.31 -2.99
C SER A 20 -6.10 -10.15 -4.23
N LYS A 21 -7.07 -9.74 -5.08
CA LYS A 21 -7.53 -10.51 -6.24
C LYS A 21 -7.02 -10.00 -7.57
N ILE A 22 -6.52 -8.76 -7.64
CA ILE A 22 -6.03 -8.17 -8.89
C ILE A 22 -4.52 -7.88 -8.80
N LEU A 23 -4.08 -7.02 -7.88
CA LEU A 23 -2.67 -6.58 -7.84
C LEU A 23 -1.70 -7.71 -7.53
N PHE A 24 -1.90 -8.47 -6.46
CA PHE A 24 -0.98 -9.57 -6.12
C PHE A 24 -0.99 -10.70 -7.16
N PRO A 25 -2.14 -11.17 -7.67
CA PRO A 25 -2.17 -12.15 -8.76
C PRO A 25 -1.51 -11.64 -10.05
N PHE A 26 -1.69 -10.36 -10.39
CA PHE A 26 -1.01 -9.75 -11.53
C PHE A 26 0.51 -9.81 -11.36
N ALA A 27 1.03 -9.33 -10.25
CA ALA A 27 2.48 -9.36 -9.98
C ALA A 27 3.05 -10.79 -10.02
N LYS A 28 2.32 -11.77 -9.47
CA LYS A 28 2.73 -13.17 -9.51
C LYS A 28 2.77 -13.71 -10.94
N ARG A 29 1.77 -13.39 -11.76
CA ARG A 29 1.70 -13.83 -13.17
C ARG A 29 2.85 -13.26 -13.99
N GLU A 30 3.17 -11.99 -13.80
CA GLU A 30 4.18 -11.27 -14.61
C GLU A 30 5.61 -11.44 -14.09
N LEU A 31 5.81 -12.02 -12.89
CA LEU A 31 7.11 -12.09 -12.23
C LEU A 31 8.20 -12.74 -13.10
N SER A 32 7.91 -13.92 -13.68
CA SER A 32 8.88 -14.63 -14.53
C SER A 32 9.25 -13.82 -15.77
N SER A 33 8.26 -13.28 -16.49
CA SER A 33 8.46 -12.46 -17.68
C SER A 33 9.27 -11.21 -17.36
N TYR A 34 8.96 -10.54 -16.25
CA TYR A 34 9.69 -9.37 -15.77
C TYR A 34 11.18 -9.67 -15.52
N LEU A 35 11.48 -10.77 -14.82
CA LEU A 35 12.86 -11.15 -14.49
C LEU A 35 13.67 -11.50 -15.74
N ILE A 36 13.09 -12.30 -16.66
CA ILE A 36 13.72 -12.69 -17.92
C ILE A 36 14.01 -11.47 -18.81
N GLN A 37 13.06 -10.55 -18.96
CA GLN A 37 13.26 -9.33 -19.77
C GLN A 37 14.38 -8.45 -19.22
N ASN A 38 14.46 -8.30 -17.90
CA ASN A 38 15.53 -7.52 -17.28
C ASN A 38 16.92 -8.19 -17.45
N GLU A 39 17.00 -9.51 -17.41
CA GLU A 39 18.22 -10.25 -17.67
C GLU A 39 18.70 -10.05 -19.13
N GLN A 40 17.80 -10.22 -20.10
CA GLN A 40 18.11 -10.07 -21.53
C GLN A 40 18.54 -8.66 -21.92
N ASN A 41 17.97 -7.65 -21.30
CA ASN A 41 18.29 -6.24 -21.57
C ASN A 41 19.62 -5.81 -20.95
N GLY A 42 20.36 -6.69 -20.27
CA GLY A 42 21.58 -6.34 -19.56
C GLY A 42 21.35 -5.35 -18.41
N ASN A 43 20.11 -5.02 -18.15
CA ASN A 43 19.69 -4.14 -17.06
C ASN A 43 19.74 -4.97 -15.78
N GLN A 44 20.86 -4.91 -15.08
CA GLN A 44 20.91 -5.41 -13.71
C GLN A 44 20.13 -4.40 -12.84
N SER A 45 18.81 -4.49 -12.87
CA SER A 45 17.95 -3.69 -11.99
C SER A 45 18.48 -3.82 -10.55
N GLN A 46 18.68 -2.69 -9.88
CA GLN A 46 19.12 -2.68 -8.48
C GLN A 46 18.19 -3.54 -7.61
N THR A 47 16.93 -3.61 -7.98
CA THR A 47 15.89 -4.40 -7.32
C THR A 47 16.15 -5.89 -7.45
N ILE A 48 16.53 -6.36 -8.65
CA ILE A 48 16.92 -7.77 -8.88
C ILE A 48 18.20 -8.11 -8.11
N GLN A 49 19.18 -7.19 -8.06
CA GLN A 49 20.40 -7.41 -7.27
C GLN A 49 20.09 -7.52 -5.77
N LYS A 50 19.18 -6.69 -5.25
CA LYS A 50 18.70 -6.82 -3.87
C LYS A 50 18.04 -8.19 -3.64
N ALA A 51 17.20 -8.65 -4.57
CA ALA A 51 16.53 -9.93 -4.48
C ALA A 51 17.51 -11.10 -4.46
N LYS A 52 18.53 -11.07 -5.33
CA LYS A 52 19.63 -12.06 -5.34
C LYS A 52 20.40 -12.06 -4.01
N LYS A 53 20.66 -10.88 -3.44
CA LYS A 53 21.33 -10.76 -2.14
C LYS A 53 20.47 -11.32 -1.00
N GLU A 54 19.18 -10.93 -0.92
CA GLU A 54 18.26 -11.49 0.08
C GLU A 54 18.17 -13.02 -0.04
N TRP A 55 18.07 -13.53 -1.27
CA TRP A 55 18.06 -14.97 -1.52
C TRP A 55 19.37 -15.65 -1.09
N ALA A 56 20.52 -15.06 -1.38
CA ALA A 56 21.82 -15.60 -0.98
C ALA A 56 21.95 -15.75 0.54
N GLU A 57 21.41 -14.80 1.30
CA GLU A 57 21.42 -14.78 2.77
C GLU A 57 20.35 -15.68 3.40
N ASP A 58 19.28 -16.03 2.67
CA ASP A 58 18.15 -16.83 3.18
C ASP A 58 18.57 -18.30 3.38
N GLN A 59 18.41 -18.81 4.60
CA GLN A 59 18.73 -20.18 5.02
C GLN A 59 17.49 -21.08 5.11
N SER A 60 16.35 -20.66 4.60
CA SER A 60 15.13 -21.48 4.58
C SER A 60 15.35 -22.75 3.74
N VAL A 61 14.60 -23.79 4.07
CA VAL A 61 14.69 -25.10 3.39
C VAL A 61 14.52 -24.95 1.88
N LYS A 62 13.53 -24.13 1.44
CA LYS A 62 13.28 -23.89 0.02
C LYS A 62 14.44 -23.16 -0.63
N SER A 63 15.00 -22.14 0.01
CA SER A 63 16.16 -21.39 -0.48
C SER A 63 17.38 -22.27 -0.66
N VAL A 64 17.73 -23.07 0.35
CA VAL A 64 18.85 -24.01 0.29
C VAL A 64 18.67 -25.05 -0.82
N GLN A 65 17.45 -25.59 -0.98
CA GLN A 65 17.14 -26.54 -2.04
C GLN A 65 17.35 -25.93 -3.44
N LEU A 66 16.89 -24.70 -3.67
CA LEU A 66 17.04 -24.02 -4.95
C LEU A 66 18.51 -23.71 -5.27
N LYS A 67 19.29 -23.25 -4.29
CA LYS A 67 20.74 -23.01 -4.45
C LYS A 67 21.46 -24.31 -4.87
N LYS A 68 21.14 -25.43 -4.21
CA LYS A 68 21.70 -26.73 -4.58
C LYS A 68 21.33 -27.16 -6.01
N GLN A 69 20.11 -26.87 -6.47
CA GLN A 69 19.71 -27.17 -7.86
C GLN A 69 20.50 -26.35 -8.88
N VAL A 70 20.80 -25.07 -8.57
CA VAL A 70 21.66 -24.21 -9.39
C VAL A 70 23.08 -24.74 -9.42
N ASP A 71 23.67 -25.10 -8.26
CA ASP A 71 25.02 -25.65 -8.16
C ASP A 71 25.19 -26.96 -8.97
N LEU A 72 24.12 -27.76 -9.01
CA LEU A 72 24.06 -28.99 -9.82
C LEU A 72 23.69 -28.76 -11.30
N GLN A 73 23.56 -27.50 -11.72
CA GLN A 73 23.17 -27.09 -13.08
C GLN A 73 21.83 -27.69 -13.56
N GLN A 74 20.92 -27.98 -12.63
CA GLN A 74 19.57 -28.50 -12.92
C GLN A 74 18.59 -27.41 -13.36
N ILE A 75 18.78 -26.19 -12.87
CA ILE A 75 17.98 -25.00 -13.21
C ILE A 75 18.90 -23.78 -13.32
N SER A 76 18.48 -22.75 -14.06
CA SER A 76 19.21 -21.49 -14.12
C SER A 76 19.09 -20.70 -12.79
N GLU A 77 20.03 -19.78 -12.55
CA GLU A 77 19.95 -18.88 -11.38
C GLU A 77 18.67 -18.05 -11.42
N MET A 78 18.24 -17.61 -12.61
CA MET A 78 17.04 -16.80 -12.77
C MET A 78 15.75 -17.60 -12.51
N ASP A 79 15.69 -18.86 -13.00
CA ASP A 79 14.55 -19.74 -12.68
C ASP A 79 14.48 -20.05 -11.18
N ALA A 80 15.63 -20.23 -10.54
CA ALA A 80 15.68 -20.44 -9.10
C ALA A 80 15.24 -19.20 -8.32
N LEU A 81 15.68 -18.00 -8.73
CA LEU A 81 15.25 -16.73 -8.15
C LEU A 81 13.73 -16.52 -8.33
N THR A 82 13.19 -16.82 -9.51
CA THR A 82 11.76 -16.78 -9.78
C THR A 82 11.00 -17.68 -8.81
N GLN A 83 11.39 -18.94 -8.67
CA GLN A 83 10.75 -19.89 -7.75
C GLN A 83 10.90 -19.47 -6.28
N TYR A 84 12.02 -18.84 -5.92
CA TYR A 84 12.21 -18.30 -4.58
C TYR A 84 11.22 -17.17 -4.29
N LEU A 85 11.10 -16.18 -5.19
CA LEU A 85 10.19 -15.05 -5.03
C LEU A 85 8.72 -15.48 -5.05
N GLU A 86 8.35 -16.43 -5.92
CA GLU A 86 7.00 -17.04 -5.91
C GLU A 86 6.70 -17.73 -4.57
N HIS A 87 7.69 -18.42 -4.01
CA HIS A 87 7.53 -19.03 -2.70
C HIS A 87 7.31 -17.99 -1.60
N LEU A 88 8.04 -16.86 -1.62
CA LEU A 88 7.83 -15.76 -0.68
C LEU A 88 6.39 -15.19 -0.77
N ILE A 89 5.84 -15.08 -1.99
CA ILE A 89 4.44 -14.67 -2.20
C ILE A 89 3.48 -15.65 -1.55
N VAL A 90 3.70 -16.96 -1.76
CA VAL A 90 2.80 -18.01 -1.24
C VAL A 90 2.78 -18.05 0.29
N ILE A 91 3.93 -17.83 0.94
CA ILE A 91 4.02 -17.86 2.42
C ILE A 91 3.83 -16.48 3.06
N ASP A 92 3.45 -15.48 2.27
CA ASP A 92 3.30 -14.06 2.71
C ASP A 92 4.54 -13.54 3.48
N LYS A 93 5.74 -13.96 3.06
CA LYS A 93 6.97 -13.50 3.72
C LYS A 93 7.27 -12.08 3.30
N LYS A 94 7.45 -11.21 4.28
CA LYS A 94 7.82 -9.81 4.02
C LYS A 94 9.29 -9.74 3.56
N SER A 95 9.49 -9.38 2.29
CA SER A 95 10.77 -9.13 1.65
C SER A 95 10.73 -7.75 1.01
N THR A 96 11.74 -6.94 1.28
CA THR A 96 11.84 -5.59 0.69
C THR A 96 12.07 -5.68 -0.81
N ALA A 97 12.93 -6.59 -1.26
CA ALA A 97 13.20 -6.77 -2.69
C ALA A 97 11.97 -7.27 -3.46
N LEU A 98 11.21 -8.23 -2.90
CA LEU A 98 9.95 -8.68 -3.51
C LEU A 98 8.94 -7.52 -3.63
N LYS A 99 8.82 -6.70 -2.59
CA LYS A 99 7.93 -5.53 -2.61
C LYS A 99 8.32 -4.51 -3.67
N ASP A 100 9.63 -4.27 -3.84
CA ASP A 100 10.16 -3.38 -4.87
C ASP A 100 9.86 -3.95 -6.27
N ILE A 101 10.12 -5.25 -6.51
CA ILE A 101 9.82 -5.95 -7.77
C ILE A 101 8.32 -5.89 -8.10
N GLN A 102 7.46 -6.16 -7.12
CA GLN A 102 6.01 -6.04 -7.31
C GLN A 102 5.61 -4.62 -7.72
N GLY A 103 6.21 -3.59 -7.10
CA GLY A 103 6.00 -2.20 -7.47
C GLY A 103 6.37 -1.91 -8.93
N GLU A 104 7.52 -2.39 -9.41
CA GLU A 104 7.95 -2.23 -10.80
C GLU A 104 7.04 -2.98 -11.79
N ILE A 105 6.59 -4.19 -11.43
CA ILE A 105 5.63 -4.95 -12.25
C ILE A 105 4.27 -4.23 -12.33
N TRP A 106 3.77 -3.68 -11.21
CA TRP A 106 2.53 -2.90 -11.22
C TRP A 106 2.67 -1.63 -12.05
N GLU A 107 3.82 -0.93 -11.99
CA GLU A 107 4.06 0.25 -12.82
C GLU A 107 3.98 -0.09 -14.31
N LEU A 108 4.56 -1.21 -14.74
CA LEU A 108 4.42 -1.69 -16.11
C LEU A 108 2.97 -1.99 -16.47
N GLY A 109 2.25 -2.72 -15.61
CA GLY A 109 0.85 -3.07 -15.84
C GLY A 109 -0.07 -1.85 -15.89
N TYR A 110 0.19 -0.84 -15.08
CA TYR A 110 -0.55 0.43 -15.13
C TYR A 110 -0.21 1.25 -16.37
N SER A 111 1.08 1.35 -16.71
CA SER A 111 1.54 2.17 -17.82
C SER A 111 1.10 1.63 -19.21
N ASN A 112 0.99 0.30 -19.34
CA ASN A 112 0.51 -0.35 -20.57
C ASN A 112 -1.03 -0.52 -20.59
N GLY A 113 -1.73 -0.15 -19.51
CA GLY A 113 -3.19 -0.19 -19.41
C GLY A 113 -3.81 -1.55 -19.05
N GLU A 114 -2.99 -2.54 -18.72
CA GLU A 114 -3.47 -3.85 -18.21
C GLU A 114 -4.04 -3.76 -16.80
N LEU A 115 -3.51 -2.84 -15.98
CA LEU A 115 -4.06 -2.51 -14.68
C LEU A 115 -4.77 -1.17 -14.72
N LYS A 116 -5.90 -1.09 -14.02
CA LYS A 116 -6.61 0.15 -13.66
C LYS A 116 -6.98 0.08 -12.20
N ALA A 117 -6.74 1.17 -11.47
CA ALA A 117 -7.05 1.21 -10.05
C ALA A 117 -8.56 1.27 -9.83
N GLU A 118 -9.06 0.39 -8.96
CA GLU A 118 -10.42 0.42 -8.49
C GLU A 118 -10.49 1.18 -7.17
N LEU A 119 -11.29 2.23 -7.14
CA LEU A 119 -11.65 2.95 -5.93
C LEU A 119 -13.13 2.74 -5.61
N PHE A 120 -13.53 2.96 -4.36
CA PHE A 120 -14.96 3.00 -4.07
C PHE A 120 -15.63 4.14 -4.86
N PRO A 121 -16.89 3.97 -5.29
CA PRO A 121 -17.55 4.87 -6.25
C PRO A 121 -17.52 6.35 -5.87
N GLU A 122 -17.63 6.65 -4.58
CA GLU A 122 -17.64 8.03 -4.09
C GLU A 122 -16.25 8.61 -3.81
N THR A 123 -15.20 7.79 -3.82
CA THR A 123 -13.85 8.21 -3.39
C THR A 123 -13.34 9.39 -4.19
N VAL A 124 -13.47 9.35 -5.51
CA VAL A 124 -12.97 10.41 -6.40
C VAL A 124 -13.66 11.74 -6.10
N GLU A 125 -14.99 11.73 -6.02
CA GLU A 125 -15.80 12.91 -5.71
C GLU A 125 -15.39 13.51 -4.35
N CYS A 126 -15.29 12.68 -3.31
CA CYS A 126 -14.93 13.12 -1.96
C CYS A 126 -13.52 13.72 -1.92
N LEU A 127 -12.51 13.06 -2.53
CA LEU A 127 -11.14 13.57 -2.56
C LEU A 127 -11.04 14.93 -3.27
N GLN A 128 -11.71 15.08 -4.41
CA GLN A 128 -11.73 16.34 -5.16
C GLN A 128 -12.43 17.45 -4.39
N GLN A 129 -13.58 17.15 -3.77
CA GLN A 129 -14.33 18.10 -2.96
C GLN A 129 -13.50 18.58 -1.75
N TRP A 130 -12.88 17.68 -1.01
CA TRP A 130 -12.05 18.04 0.15
C TRP A 130 -10.84 18.88 -0.25
N HIS A 131 -10.19 18.51 -1.36
CA HIS A 131 -9.07 19.30 -1.89
C HIS A 131 -9.51 20.72 -2.28
N GLN A 132 -10.66 20.89 -2.96
CA GLN A 132 -11.24 22.19 -3.30
C GLN A 132 -11.62 23.02 -2.07
N GLN A 133 -12.01 22.37 -0.97
CA GLN A 133 -12.31 23.01 0.32
C GLN A 133 -11.04 23.41 1.09
N GLY A 134 -9.85 23.13 0.58
CA GLY A 134 -8.58 23.43 1.24
C GLY A 134 -8.21 22.45 2.37
N ILE A 135 -8.85 21.27 2.41
CA ILE A 135 -8.48 20.20 3.34
C ILE A 135 -7.23 19.53 2.82
N THR A 136 -6.22 19.39 3.67
CA THR A 136 -4.99 18.70 3.29
C THR A 136 -5.20 17.20 3.33
N LEU A 137 -4.86 16.51 2.22
CA LEU A 137 -5.00 15.07 2.09
C LEU A 137 -3.64 14.38 2.20
N SER A 138 -3.59 13.29 2.93
CA SER A 138 -2.41 12.41 3.05
C SER A 138 -2.82 10.96 3.08
N VAL A 139 -1.90 10.08 2.69
CA VAL A 139 -2.10 8.64 2.71
C VAL A 139 -1.15 7.98 3.71
N TYR A 140 -1.65 6.99 4.45
CA TYR A 140 -0.84 6.09 5.27
C TYR A 140 -1.26 4.65 5.06
N SER A 141 -0.44 3.89 4.36
CA SER A 141 -0.72 2.50 3.98
C SER A 141 0.48 1.59 4.22
N SER A 142 0.25 0.28 4.29
CA SER A 142 1.31 -0.75 4.34
C SER A 142 2.03 -0.91 3.00
N GLY A 143 1.40 -0.52 1.89
CA GLY A 143 2.01 -0.46 0.56
C GLY A 143 3.16 0.55 0.51
N SER A 144 4.16 0.35 -0.36
CA SER A 144 5.22 1.35 -0.57
C SER A 144 4.62 2.66 -1.12
N ILE A 145 5.26 3.79 -0.81
CA ILE A 145 4.85 5.10 -1.35
C ILE A 145 4.72 5.04 -2.88
N HIS A 146 5.63 4.32 -3.55
CA HIS A 146 5.56 4.11 -4.99
C HIS A 146 4.25 3.43 -5.42
N ALA A 147 3.91 2.28 -4.79
CA ALA A 147 2.66 1.58 -5.08
C ALA A 147 1.40 2.39 -4.78
N GLN A 148 1.42 3.15 -3.68
CA GLN A 148 0.34 4.07 -3.32
C GLN A 148 0.11 5.11 -4.41
N LYS A 149 1.18 5.74 -4.90
CA LYS A 149 1.13 6.74 -5.97
C LYS A 149 0.63 6.17 -7.28
N LEU A 150 1.08 4.96 -7.65
CA LEU A 150 0.57 4.28 -8.85
C LEU A 150 -0.94 4.08 -8.78
N LEU A 151 -1.46 3.62 -7.64
CA LEU A 151 -2.89 3.40 -7.46
C LEU A 151 -3.70 4.67 -7.72
N TYR A 152 -3.30 5.81 -7.17
CA TYR A 152 -4.04 7.06 -7.38
C TYR A 152 -3.72 7.74 -8.71
N ARG A 153 -2.59 7.45 -9.35
CA ARG A 153 -2.24 7.99 -10.67
C ARG A 153 -3.05 7.36 -11.80
N TYR A 154 -3.35 6.07 -11.69
CA TYR A 154 -3.96 5.28 -12.77
C TYR A 154 -5.40 4.87 -12.46
N THR A 155 -6.21 5.81 -11.98
CA THR A 155 -7.64 5.57 -11.78
C THR A 155 -8.45 5.72 -13.07
N SER A 156 -9.68 5.22 -13.09
CA SER A 156 -10.62 5.43 -14.21
C SER A 156 -10.93 6.91 -14.45
N GLU A 157 -10.84 7.72 -13.39
CA GLU A 157 -11.17 9.16 -13.40
C GLU A 157 -9.94 10.06 -13.59
N GLY A 158 -8.80 9.45 -13.98
CA GLY A 158 -7.55 10.16 -14.23
C GLY A 158 -6.60 10.16 -13.02
N ASN A 159 -5.64 11.08 -13.05
CA ASN A 159 -4.59 11.17 -12.04
C ASN A 159 -5.04 11.94 -10.79
N LEU A 160 -5.24 11.23 -9.70
CA LEU A 160 -5.60 11.79 -8.40
C LEU A 160 -4.39 11.96 -7.46
N GLU A 161 -3.19 11.50 -7.85
CA GLU A 161 -1.97 11.61 -7.02
C GLU A 161 -1.72 13.05 -6.58
N THR A 162 -1.98 14.01 -7.44
CA THR A 162 -1.74 15.44 -7.19
C THR A 162 -2.64 16.06 -6.12
N LEU A 163 -3.70 15.37 -5.71
CA LEU A 163 -4.58 15.82 -4.63
C LEU A 163 -3.95 15.63 -3.24
N PHE A 164 -2.95 14.75 -3.14
CA PHE A 164 -2.33 14.39 -1.87
C PHE A 164 -1.03 15.16 -1.64
N SER A 165 -0.88 15.72 -0.44
CA SER A 165 0.30 16.48 -0.04
C SER A 165 1.39 15.60 0.56
N HIS A 166 1.04 14.50 1.25
CA HIS A 166 2.00 13.63 1.93
C HIS A 166 1.63 12.16 1.77
N TRP A 167 2.68 11.33 1.80
CA TRP A 167 2.59 9.89 1.63
C TRP A 167 3.42 9.21 2.71
N PHE A 168 2.80 8.27 3.42
CA PHE A 168 3.44 7.53 4.50
C PHE A 168 3.27 6.03 4.28
N ASP A 169 4.33 5.29 4.59
CA ASP A 169 4.32 3.83 4.58
C ASP A 169 4.95 3.27 5.87
N THR A 170 5.25 1.98 5.87
CA THR A 170 5.83 1.30 7.04
C THR A 170 7.24 1.75 7.41
N HIS A 171 7.94 2.54 6.57
CA HIS A 171 9.20 3.19 6.94
C HIS A 171 8.97 4.33 7.94
N THR A 172 7.80 4.96 7.94
CA THR A 172 7.43 5.94 8.96
C THR A 172 7.20 5.28 10.32
N GLY A 173 6.79 4.00 10.32
CA GLY A 173 6.57 3.17 11.49
C GLY A 173 5.45 2.16 11.26
N ALA A 174 5.18 1.34 12.27
CA ALA A 174 4.09 0.36 12.21
C ALA A 174 2.73 1.06 12.41
N LYS A 175 1.73 0.73 11.57
CA LYS A 175 0.39 1.34 11.63
C LYS A 175 -0.35 1.13 12.95
N LYS A 176 0.01 0.10 13.72
CA LYS A 176 -0.53 -0.20 15.05
C LYS A 176 0.26 0.44 16.20
N ALA A 177 1.25 1.28 15.91
CA ALA A 177 2.06 1.98 16.90
C ALA A 177 1.68 3.47 16.96
N SER A 178 1.31 3.99 18.13
CA SER A 178 0.94 5.40 18.31
C SER A 178 2.07 6.36 17.94
N GLN A 179 3.33 5.94 18.15
CA GLN A 179 4.49 6.74 17.78
C GLN A 179 4.54 7.08 16.29
N SER A 180 4.06 6.19 15.41
CA SER A 180 3.99 6.44 13.96
C SER A 180 3.10 7.64 13.65
N TYR A 181 1.96 7.75 14.32
CA TYR A 181 1.01 8.86 14.15
C TYR A 181 1.55 10.19 14.74
N THR A 182 2.29 10.13 15.84
CA THR A 182 3.01 11.30 16.37
C THR A 182 4.05 11.79 15.36
N THR A 183 4.79 10.87 14.75
CA THR A 183 5.77 11.19 13.70
C THR A 183 5.09 11.82 12.48
N ILE A 184 3.97 11.24 12.02
CA ILE A 184 3.17 11.77 10.92
C ILE A 184 2.69 13.20 11.25
N ALA A 185 2.07 13.43 12.41
CA ALA A 185 1.59 14.75 12.83
C ALA A 185 2.71 15.80 12.80
N THR A 186 3.92 15.41 13.23
CA THR A 186 5.11 16.28 13.19
C THR A 186 5.53 16.57 11.74
N GLN A 187 5.58 15.56 10.88
CA GLN A 187 6.02 15.72 9.48
C GLN A 187 5.06 16.58 8.65
N ILE A 188 3.75 16.46 8.90
CA ILE A 188 2.74 17.32 8.24
C ILE A 188 2.58 18.69 8.90
N ASN A 189 3.30 18.93 10.00
CA ASN A 189 3.23 20.17 10.78
C ASN A 189 1.80 20.54 11.20
N SER A 190 1.06 19.58 11.73
CA SER A 190 -0.31 19.73 12.18
C SER A 190 -0.48 19.23 13.62
N ALA A 191 -1.28 19.95 14.42
CA ALA A 191 -1.68 19.46 15.73
C ALA A 191 -2.54 18.19 15.58
N PRO A 192 -2.33 17.14 16.38
CA PRO A 192 -3.05 15.88 16.25
C PRO A 192 -4.57 16.02 16.22
N GLU A 193 -5.14 16.92 17.03
CA GLU A 193 -6.58 17.19 17.09
C GLU A 193 -7.15 17.80 15.81
N ASN A 194 -6.32 18.26 14.87
CA ASN A 194 -6.76 18.75 13.57
C ASN A 194 -6.69 17.68 12.47
N ILE A 195 -6.21 16.48 12.80
CA ILE A 195 -6.07 15.35 11.89
C ILE A 195 -7.21 14.37 12.14
N TRP A 196 -7.80 13.87 11.06
CA TRP A 196 -8.69 12.72 11.06
C TRP A 196 -8.00 11.57 10.35
N PHE A 197 -7.86 10.44 11.03
CA PHE A 197 -7.41 9.20 10.43
C PHE A 197 -8.60 8.30 10.13
N ILE A 198 -8.67 7.78 8.92
CA ILE A 198 -9.74 6.90 8.45
C ILE A 198 -9.12 5.59 8.01
N SER A 199 -9.53 4.48 8.63
CA SER A 199 -9.03 3.14 8.36
C SER A 199 -10.11 2.09 8.61
N ASP A 200 -9.99 0.95 7.96
CA ASP A 200 -10.83 -0.23 8.18
C ASP A 200 -10.29 -1.15 9.30
N ASN A 201 -9.24 -0.73 10.00
CA ASN A 201 -8.61 -1.51 11.06
C ASN A 201 -8.73 -0.81 12.43
N GLY A 202 -9.46 -1.44 13.36
CA GLY A 202 -9.71 -0.87 14.68
C GLY A 202 -8.45 -0.68 15.53
N GLU A 203 -7.42 -1.56 15.39
CA GLU A 203 -6.16 -1.40 16.11
C GLU A 203 -5.33 -0.21 15.61
N GLU A 204 -5.43 0.09 14.32
CA GLU A 204 -4.81 1.28 13.73
C GLU A 204 -5.51 2.56 14.19
N CYS A 205 -6.83 2.54 14.23
CA CYS A 205 -7.63 3.64 14.80
C CYS A 205 -7.30 3.88 16.27
N ASP A 206 -7.14 2.81 17.08
CA ASP A 206 -6.71 2.91 18.47
C ASP A 206 -5.33 3.55 18.61
N ALA A 207 -4.38 3.15 17.76
CA ALA A 207 -3.03 3.71 17.76
C ALA A 207 -3.02 5.20 17.41
N ALA A 208 -3.82 5.60 16.41
CA ALA A 208 -3.99 7.00 16.01
C ALA A 208 -4.64 7.83 17.14
N ARG A 209 -5.71 7.31 17.76
CA ARG A 209 -6.39 7.98 18.88
C ARG A 209 -5.46 8.16 20.08
N LYS A 210 -4.61 7.17 20.40
CA LYS A 210 -3.58 7.30 21.45
C LYS A 210 -2.57 8.42 21.18
N ALA A 211 -2.35 8.76 19.92
CA ALA A 211 -1.53 9.90 19.51
C ALA A 211 -2.28 11.23 19.48
N GLY A 212 -3.56 11.27 19.89
CA GLY A 212 -4.42 12.47 19.90
C GLY A 212 -5.09 12.78 18.55
N ILE A 213 -4.97 11.90 17.56
CA ILE A 213 -5.62 12.02 16.25
C ILE A 213 -7.06 11.54 16.35
N LYS A 214 -7.99 12.24 15.69
CA LYS A 214 -9.38 11.83 15.58
C LYS A 214 -9.49 10.68 14.59
N THR A 215 -10.44 9.78 14.83
CA THR A 215 -10.53 8.54 14.04
C THR A 215 -11.94 8.25 13.57
N LEU A 216 -12.05 7.70 12.38
CA LEU A 216 -13.26 7.12 11.83
C LEU A 216 -12.94 5.69 11.34
N PHE A 217 -13.79 4.75 11.75
CA PHE A 217 -13.68 3.36 11.29
C PHE A 217 -14.48 3.19 9.99
N SER A 218 -13.78 2.76 8.93
CA SER A 218 -14.39 2.48 7.63
C SER A 218 -14.95 1.06 7.58
N LEU A 219 -16.26 0.92 7.69
CA LEU A 219 -16.95 -0.37 7.63
C LEU A 219 -17.53 -0.61 6.24
N ARG A 220 -16.76 -1.25 5.37
CA ARG A 220 -17.18 -1.58 4.01
C ARG A 220 -17.49 -3.06 3.86
N ASP A 221 -18.30 -3.39 2.87
CA ASP A 221 -18.48 -4.78 2.49
C ASP A 221 -17.16 -5.37 1.98
N GLY A 222 -16.85 -6.56 2.48
CA GLY A 222 -15.60 -7.25 2.13
C GLY A 222 -14.38 -6.88 2.97
N ASN A 223 -14.48 -5.92 3.90
CA ASN A 223 -13.41 -5.64 4.85
C ASN A 223 -13.23 -6.82 5.83
N PRO A 224 -11.97 -7.22 6.11
CA PRO A 224 -11.68 -8.34 7.01
C PRO A 224 -11.96 -8.01 8.47
N ASP A 225 -11.68 -6.78 8.91
CA ASP A 225 -12.01 -6.32 10.27
C ASP A 225 -13.42 -5.72 10.27
N ARG A 226 -14.25 -6.18 11.19
CA ARG A 226 -15.65 -5.76 11.36
C ARG A 226 -15.91 -5.14 12.74
N ASP A 227 -14.86 -5.06 13.58
CA ASP A 227 -14.96 -4.52 14.94
C ASP A 227 -14.54 -3.05 14.97
N PRO A 228 -15.48 -2.10 15.01
CA PRO A 228 -15.17 -0.68 15.08
C PRO A 228 -14.61 -0.26 16.44
N ARG A 229 -14.62 -1.15 17.43
CA ARG A 229 -14.30 -0.79 18.82
C ARG A 229 -15.13 0.43 19.28
N ASP A 230 -14.49 1.42 19.90
CA ASP A 230 -15.14 2.65 20.34
C ASP A 230 -14.98 3.79 19.33
N HIS A 231 -14.78 3.49 18.03
CA HIS A 231 -14.64 4.50 16.99
C HIS A 231 -15.97 4.76 16.28
N ASP A 232 -16.19 6.01 15.90
CA ASP A 232 -17.32 6.36 15.02
C ASP A 232 -17.18 5.63 13.68
N VAL A 233 -18.30 5.06 13.22
CA VAL A 233 -18.35 4.25 12.01
C VAL A 233 -18.85 5.07 10.84
N ILE A 234 -18.20 4.88 9.69
CA ILE A 234 -18.67 5.33 8.39
C ILE A 234 -18.76 4.14 7.43
N GLN A 235 -19.78 4.13 6.60
CA GLN A 235 -19.97 3.16 5.52
C GLN A 235 -19.68 3.78 4.15
N SER A 236 -19.49 5.09 4.09
CA SER A 236 -19.13 5.85 2.91
C SER A 236 -18.26 7.04 3.28
N LEU A 237 -17.31 7.40 2.42
CA LEU A 237 -16.51 8.61 2.60
C LEU A 237 -17.34 9.90 2.60
N ARG A 238 -18.53 9.90 1.97
CA ARG A 238 -19.48 11.04 2.05
C ARG A 238 -19.91 11.37 3.46
N GLU A 239 -19.86 10.40 4.37
CA GLU A 239 -20.24 10.63 5.77
C GLU A 239 -19.19 11.40 6.57
N VAL A 240 -17.95 11.52 6.06
CA VAL A 240 -16.86 12.26 6.71
C VAL A 240 -17.20 13.74 6.86
N ASP A 241 -17.94 14.33 5.92
CA ASP A 241 -18.29 15.75 5.90
C ASP A 241 -19.04 16.20 7.17
N ARG A 242 -19.85 15.31 7.76
CA ARG A 242 -20.56 15.62 9.03
C ARG A 242 -19.60 15.85 10.21
N TYR A 243 -18.45 15.17 10.21
CA TYR A 243 -17.43 15.30 11.25
C TYR A 243 -16.53 16.51 11.01
N LEU A 244 -16.30 16.86 9.76
CA LEU A 244 -15.51 18.04 9.37
C LEU A 244 -16.30 19.34 9.65
N ALA A 245 -17.62 19.32 9.48
CA ALA A 245 -18.51 20.46 9.70
C ALA A 245 -18.77 20.78 11.18
N ALA A 246 -18.66 19.80 12.08
CA ALA A 246 -19.00 19.93 13.50
C ALA A 246 -18.10 20.89 14.32
N LYS A 247 -17.19 21.64 13.67
CA LYS A 247 -16.26 22.60 14.29
C LYS A 247 -16.39 24.06 13.79
N LYS A 248 -17.57 24.44 13.30
CA LYS A 248 -17.84 25.86 13.06
C LYS A 248 -18.50 26.53 14.26
#